data_143bc230ff8f9591fadf587e5670440d
#
_entry.id   143bc230ff8f9591fadf587e5670440d
#
_cell.length_a   1.000
_cell.length_b   1.000
_cell.length_c   1.000
_cell.angle_alpha   90.00
_cell.angle_beta   90.00
_cell.angle_gamma   90.00
#
_symmetry.space_group_name_H-M   'P 1'
#
loop_
_entity.id
_entity.type
_entity.pdbx_description
1 polymer ?
#
loop_
_entity_poly.entity_id
_entity_poly.type
_entity_poly.pdbx_seq_one_letter_code
_entity_poly.pdbx_strand_id
1 'polypeptide(L)'
;MIPKKIHYCWFGRGEKPKLAQKCIASWHKYCPDYEIIEWNEDNFDLDANPYTRWCYDNRKYAFLSDYARLLIIGDYGGFYFDTDVELVKSLDPLRQHAAVFGFENGEFVNTGEGFGAEPGNPVVLAMLDEYTPLLDGTHGVIGCPRLNTQTLLRLGLVANGNYQEVSGAVIYPADYFNPYDDPTGKLIKTVNTYSIHWYGKSWMNKSAVLRSKLTRPLHRFFGTSLFRRGK
;
A
#
# COMPACT_ATOMS: atom_id res chain seq x y z
N MET A 1 16.10 -12.62 5.47
CA MET A 1 14.93 -12.48 6.41
C MET A 1 14.57 -11.02 6.51
N ILE A 2 13.31 -10.66 6.33
CA ILE A 2 12.83 -9.27 6.37
C ILE A 2 13.16 -8.63 7.72
N PRO A 3 13.80 -7.43 7.76
CA PRO A 3 14.14 -6.72 9.01
C PRO A 3 12.92 -6.40 9.89
N LYS A 4 13.12 -6.31 11.21
CA LYS A 4 12.08 -5.86 12.16
C LYS A 4 11.93 -4.33 12.12
N LYS A 5 11.47 -3.84 10.96
CA LYS A 5 11.19 -2.42 10.73
C LYS A 5 9.81 -2.27 10.11
N ILE A 6 9.08 -1.24 10.53
CA ILE A 6 7.85 -0.79 9.88
C ILE A 6 8.06 0.65 9.44
N HIS A 7 7.93 0.90 8.17
CA HIS A 7 8.06 2.21 7.55
C HIS A 7 6.68 2.74 7.15
N TYR A 8 6.51 4.04 7.25
CA TYR A 8 5.34 4.74 6.72
C TYR A 8 5.72 6.16 6.30
N CYS A 9 4.97 6.73 5.37
CA CYS A 9 5.16 8.11 4.92
C CYS A 9 4.07 9.02 5.50
N TRP A 10 4.47 10.22 5.93
CA TRP A 10 3.56 11.28 6.34
C TRP A 10 4.06 12.63 5.85
N PHE A 11 3.69 12.99 4.62
CA PHE A 11 4.06 14.26 3.99
C PHE A 11 3.00 15.34 4.18
N GLY A 12 3.41 16.63 4.09
CA GLY A 12 2.53 17.80 4.17
C GLY A 12 2.41 18.40 5.57
N ARG A 13 3.18 17.90 6.56
CA ARG A 13 3.30 18.43 7.95
C ARG A 13 1.98 18.59 8.71
N GLY A 14 0.90 17.98 8.23
CA GLY A 14 -0.40 18.04 8.91
C GLY A 14 -0.49 17.09 10.12
N GLU A 15 -1.45 17.36 11.00
CA GLU A 15 -1.75 16.43 12.10
C GLU A 15 -2.28 15.09 11.56
N LYS A 16 -1.85 13.99 12.19
CA LYS A 16 -2.35 12.66 11.86
C LYS A 16 -3.79 12.51 12.36
N PRO A 17 -4.74 12.15 11.48
CA PRO A 17 -6.12 11.93 11.88
C PRO A 17 -6.25 10.75 12.84
N LYS A 18 -7.36 10.67 13.59
CA LYS A 18 -7.61 9.60 14.59
C LYS A 18 -7.44 8.19 14.00
N LEU A 19 -7.78 7.99 12.73
CA LEU A 19 -7.59 6.69 12.06
C LEU A 19 -6.10 6.35 11.96
N ALA A 20 -5.26 7.27 11.50
CA ALA A 20 -3.82 7.05 11.40
C ALA A 20 -3.21 6.77 12.77
N GLN A 21 -3.57 7.55 13.80
CA GLN A 21 -3.11 7.31 15.17
C GLN A 21 -3.49 5.91 15.68
N LYS A 22 -4.73 5.46 15.41
CA LYS A 22 -5.20 4.11 15.75
C LYS A 22 -4.38 3.03 15.04
N CYS A 23 -4.13 3.19 13.74
CA CYS A 23 -3.38 2.24 12.95
C CYS A 23 -1.93 2.13 13.44
N ILE A 24 -1.25 3.25 13.64
CA ILE A 24 0.13 3.29 14.16
C ILE A 24 0.19 2.65 15.58
N ALA A 25 -0.79 2.93 16.44
CA ALA A 25 -0.86 2.29 17.76
C ALA A 25 -1.00 0.76 17.66
N SER A 26 -1.68 0.25 16.62
CA SER A 26 -1.77 -1.20 16.38
C SER A 26 -0.43 -1.82 16.00
N TRP A 27 0.44 -1.10 15.28
CA TRP A 27 1.78 -1.57 14.92
C TRP A 27 2.65 -1.75 16.18
N HIS A 28 2.66 -0.76 17.08
CA HIS A 28 3.34 -0.89 18.38
C HIS A 28 2.80 -2.05 19.24
N LYS A 29 1.48 -2.28 19.16
CA LYS A 29 0.83 -3.36 19.92
C LYS A 29 1.23 -4.75 19.42
N TYR A 30 1.21 -4.99 18.11
CA TYR A 30 1.41 -6.32 17.55
C TYR A 30 2.85 -6.62 17.13
N CYS A 31 3.68 -5.57 17.02
CA CYS A 31 5.10 -5.65 16.69
C CYS A 31 5.91 -4.77 17.66
N PRO A 32 5.89 -5.07 18.99
CA PRO A 32 6.46 -4.18 20.01
C PRO A 32 7.99 -4.08 19.94
N ASP A 33 8.66 -5.02 19.31
CA ASP A 33 10.11 -5.10 19.12
C ASP A 33 10.56 -4.65 17.71
N TYR A 34 9.64 -4.05 16.93
CA TYR A 34 9.96 -3.47 15.63
C TYR A 34 10.29 -1.98 15.77
N GLU A 35 11.27 -1.53 15.01
CA GLU A 35 11.53 -0.10 14.81
C GLU A 35 10.44 0.46 13.88
N ILE A 36 9.67 1.46 14.34
CA ILE A 36 8.64 2.12 13.52
C ILE A 36 9.18 3.48 13.08
N ILE A 37 9.31 3.66 11.75
CA ILE A 37 10.02 4.79 11.15
C ILE A 37 9.04 5.62 10.32
N GLU A 38 8.89 6.89 10.69
CA GLU A 38 8.17 7.88 9.90
C GLU A 38 9.09 8.51 8.87
N TRP A 39 8.65 8.55 7.62
CA TRP A 39 9.30 9.27 6.55
C TRP A 39 8.49 10.52 6.21
N ASN A 40 9.15 11.65 6.22
CA ASN A 40 8.58 12.97 5.98
C ASN A 40 9.61 13.91 5.36
N GLU A 41 9.33 15.20 5.31
CA GLU A 41 10.19 16.23 4.73
C GLU A 41 11.55 16.43 5.43
N ASP A 42 11.72 15.87 6.63
CA ASP A 42 12.95 16.06 7.40
C ASP A 42 13.98 14.95 7.11
N ASN A 43 13.55 13.81 6.57
CA ASN A 43 14.40 12.65 6.35
C ASN A 43 14.22 11.95 4.99
N PHE A 44 13.32 12.44 4.13
CA PHE A 44 13.18 12.00 2.75
C PHE A 44 13.62 13.09 1.79
N ASP A 45 14.53 12.78 0.87
CA ASP A 45 15.00 13.73 -0.14
C ASP A 45 13.92 13.97 -1.20
N LEU A 46 13.20 15.08 -1.05
CA LEU A 46 12.16 15.50 -1.99
C LEU A 46 12.74 15.99 -3.33
N ASP A 47 14.02 16.35 -3.35
CA ASP A 47 14.71 16.89 -4.53
C ASP A 47 15.50 15.81 -5.29
N ALA A 48 15.40 14.54 -4.86
CA ALA A 48 16.07 13.42 -5.53
C ALA A 48 15.72 13.29 -7.02
N ASN A 49 14.52 13.72 -7.41
CA ASN A 49 14.10 13.80 -8.81
C ASN A 49 12.92 14.76 -8.99
N PRO A 50 12.66 15.27 -10.24
CA PRO A 50 11.54 16.16 -10.54
C PRO A 50 10.15 15.63 -10.17
N TYR A 51 9.91 14.32 -10.25
CA TYR A 51 8.63 13.71 -9.91
C TYR A 51 8.29 13.86 -8.42
N THR A 52 9.23 13.56 -7.51
CA THR A 52 9.03 13.69 -6.06
C THR A 52 8.75 15.14 -5.69
N ARG A 53 9.52 16.08 -6.24
CA ARG A 53 9.31 17.52 -6.04
C ARG A 53 7.94 17.96 -6.59
N TRP A 54 7.61 17.57 -7.80
CA TRP A 54 6.32 17.90 -8.41
C TRP A 54 5.14 17.33 -7.58
N CYS A 55 5.23 16.08 -7.15
CA CYS A 55 4.19 15.47 -6.30
C CYS A 55 4.00 16.25 -5.00
N TYR A 56 5.09 16.66 -4.36
CA TYR A 56 5.04 17.41 -3.12
C TYR A 56 4.42 18.79 -3.31
N ASP A 57 4.91 19.58 -4.28
CA ASP A 57 4.44 20.93 -4.56
C ASP A 57 2.95 20.97 -4.97
N ASN A 58 2.48 19.92 -5.65
CA ASN A 58 1.08 19.76 -6.03
C ASN A 58 0.23 19.01 -5.00
N ARG A 59 0.75 18.75 -3.79
CA ARG A 59 0.07 18.04 -2.69
C ARG A 59 -0.43 16.65 -3.10
N LYS A 60 0.29 15.98 -3.99
CA LYS A 60 0.01 14.61 -4.43
C LYS A 60 0.72 13.60 -3.53
N TYR A 61 0.54 13.74 -2.21
CA TYR A 61 1.27 12.98 -1.19
C TYR A 61 1.07 11.46 -1.29
N ALA A 62 -0.12 11.00 -1.71
CA ALA A 62 -0.35 9.59 -1.94
C ALA A 62 0.55 9.02 -3.05
N PHE A 63 0.71 9.74 -4.16
CA PHE A 63 1.59 9.32 -5.26
C PHE A 63 3.07 9.48 -4.92
N LEU A 64 3.42 10.47 -4.11
CA LEU A 64 4.75 10.62 -3.55
C LEU A 64 5.10 9.40 -2.69
N SER A 65 4.19 8.99 -1.79
CA SER A 65 4.40 7.82 -0.95
C SER A 65 4.39 6.51 -1.75
N ASP A 66 3.67 6.43 -2.88
CA ASP A 66 3.71 5.27 -3.77
C ASP A 66 5.13 4.98 -4.31
N TYR A 67 5.87 6.03 -4.66
CA TYR A 67 7.27 5.93 -5.09
C TYR A 67 8.21 5.74 -3.88
N ALA A 68 8.06 6.59 -2.86
CA ALA A 68 8.95 6.61 -1.70
C ALA A 68 8.99 5.25 -0.99
N ARG A 69 7.85 4.57 -0.83
CA ARG A 69 7.78 3.25 -0.16
C ARG A 69 8.64 2.18 -0.83
N LEU A 70 8.71 2.20 -2.16
CA LEU A 70 9.54 1.24 -2.91
C LEU A 70 11.03 1.54 -2.73
N LEU A 71 11.41 2.83 -2.80
CA LEU A 71 12.78 3.26 -2.54
C LEU A 71 13.22 2.89 -1.11
N ILE A 72 12.39 3.22 -0.12
CA ILE A 72 12.66 2.95 1.29
C ILE A 72 12.84 1.45 1.56
N ILE A 73 11.92 0.62 1.07
CA ILE A 73 12.03 -0.84 1.27
C ILE A 73 13.17 -1.42 0.44
N GLY A 74 13.44 -0.89 -0.75
CA GLY A 74 14.62 -1.26 -1.54
C GLY A 74 15.93 -1.04 -0.78
N ASP A 75 16.07 0.11 -0.10
CA ASP A 75 17.29 0.48 0.61
C ASP A 75 17.42 -0.18 1.99
N TYR A 76 16.35 -0.17 2.78
CA TYR A 76 16.40 -0.53 4.20
C TYR A 76 15.77 -1.89 4.52
N GLY A 77 14.99 -2.46 3.61
CA GLY A 77 14.14 -3.61 3.90
C GLY A 77 13.10 -3.30 4.97
N GLY A 78 12.37 -4.33 5.43
CA GLY A 78 11.31 -4.18 6.43
C GLY A 78 9.93 -4.26 5.82
N PHE A 79 8.93 -3.78 6.54
CA PHE A 79 7.55 -3.69 6.09
C PHE A 79 7.16 -2.23 5.87
N TYR A 80 6.29 -1.98 4.91
CA TYR A 80 5.66 -0.68 4.69
C TYR A 80 4.15 -0.81 4.82
N PHE A 81 3.53 0.17 5.47
CA PHE A 81 2.08 0.33 5.55
C PHE A 81 1.68 1.79 5.32
N ASP A 82 0.57 2.00 4.61
CA ASP A 82 -0.10 3.30 4.64
C ASP A 82 -0.72 3.55 6.01
N THR A 83 -0.87 4.82 6.40
CA THR A 83 -1.30 5.22 7.76
C THR A 83 -2.75 4.86 8.09
N ASP A 84 -3.49 4.29 7.15
CA ASP A 84 -4.85 3.77 7.34
C ASP A 84 -4.91 2.22 7.34
N VAL A 85 -3.78 1.57 7.55
CA VAL A 85 -3.64 0.11 7.69
C VAL A 85 -3.48 -0.27 9.16
N GLU A 86 -4.45 -1.00 9.70
CA GLU A 86 -4.44 -1.52 11.08
C GLU A 86 -3.90 -2.95 11.12
N LEU A 87 -2.87 -3.23 11.92
CA LEU A 87 -2.44 -4.59 12.21
C LEU A 87 -3.38 -5.26 13.20
N VAL A 88 -3.56 -6.58 13.03
CA VAL A 88 -4.40 -7.41 13.92
C VAL A 88 -3.63 -8.60 14.50
N LYS A 89 -2.40 -8.84 14.06
CA LYS A 89 -1.45 -9.81 14.62
C LYS A 89 0.00 -9.49 14.25
N SER A 90 0.97 -10.20 14.86
CA SER A 90 2.40 -10.04 14.60
C SER A 90 2.78 -10.36 13.16
N LEU A 91 3.76 -9.63 12.62
CA LEU A 91 4.36 -9.84 11.30
C LEU A 91 5.50 -10.88 11.31
N ASP A 92 5.91 -11.38 12.46
CA ASP A 92 7.05 -12.29 12.60
C ASP A 92 6.99 -13.53 11.67
N PRO A 93 5.82 -14.18 11.47
CA PRO A 93 5.73 -15.31 10.55
C PRO A 93 6.02 -14.95 9.08
N LEU A 94 5.80 -13.70 8.67
CA LEU A 94 6.03 -13.24 7.30
C LEU A 94 7.52 -12.97 7.01
N ARG A 95 8.32 -12.73 8.04
CA ARG A 95 9.74 -12.34 7.91
C ARG A 95 10.64 -13.41 7.28
N GLN A 96 10.22 -14.67 7.29
CA GLN A 96 11.00 -15.77 6.70
C GLN A 96 11.11 -15.70 5.17
N HIS A 97 10.26 -14.93 4.50
CA HIS A 97 10.29 -14.74 3.06
C HIS A 97 11.28 -13.64 2.67
N ALA A 98 11.79 -13.70 1.42
CA ALA A 98 12.61 -12.63 0.86
C ALA A 98 11.78 -11.37 0.53
N ALA A 99 10.54 -11.57 0.08
CA ALA A 99 9.55 -10.51 -0.08
C ALA A 99 8.12 -11.06 0.07
N VAL A 100 7.21 -10.21 0.55
CA VAL A 100 5.77 -10.51 0.69
C VAL A 100 4.95 -9.35 0.15
N PHE A 101 3.90 -9.67 -0.60
CA PHE A 101 2.91 -8.74 -1.14
C PHE A 101 1.50 -9.30 -0.92
N GLY A 102 0.48 -8.46 -1.09
CA GLY A 102 -0.92 -8.86 -1.03
C GLY A 102 -1.70 -8.45 -2.28
N PHE A 103 -2.67 -9.27 -2.66
CA PHE A 103 -3.70 -8.83 -3.57
C PHE A 103 -4.65 -7.88 -2.85
N GLU A 104 -4.88 -6.70 -3.42
CA GLU A 104 -5.97 -5.80 -3.00
C GLU A 104 -7.33 -6.42 -3.30
N ASN A 105 -7.40 -7.10 -4.44
CA ASN A 105 -8.55 -7.84 -4.95
C ASN A 105 -8.03 -8.97 -5.87
N GLY A 106 -8.90 -9.64 -6.59
CA GLY A 106 -8.47 -10.73 -7.47
C GLY A 106 -7.59 -10.31 -8.67
N GLU A 107 -7.42 -9.02 -8.94
CA GLU A 107 -6.75 -8.50 -10.14
C GLU A 107 -5.49 -7.70 -9.84
N PHE A 108 -5.44 -6.97 -8.71
CA PHE A 108 -4.37 -6.02 -8.41
C PHE A 108 -3.63 -6.36 -7.12
N VAL A 109 -2.31 -6.13 -7.14
CA VAL A 109 -1.44 -6.13 -5.96
C VAL A 109 -1.18 -4.68 -5.55
N ASN A 110 -1.36 -4.36 -4.26
CA ASN A 110 -1.24 -3.01 -3.73
C ASN A 110 -0.20 -2.94 -2.62
N THR A 111 0.86 -2.15 -2.81
CA THR A 111 1.89 -1.93 -1.79
C THR A 111 1.45 -0.98 -0.66
N GLY A 112 0.33 -0.27 -0.80
CA GLY A 112 -0.20 0.61 0.24
C GLY A 112 -0.87 -0.14 1.39
N GLU A 113 -1.50 -1.28 1.11
CA GLU A 113 -2.18 -2.12 2.14
C GLU A 113 -1.20 -2.92 3.00
N GLY A 114 0.05 -3.00 2.58
CA GLY A 114 1.15 -3.66 3.26
C GLY A 114 1.96 -4.56 2.34
N PHE A 115 3.26 -4.42 2.42
CA PHE A 115 4.24 -5.32 1.82
C PHE A 115 5.52 -5.29 2.64
N GLY A 116 6.39 -6.25 2.43
CA GLY A 116 7.71 -6.26 3.07
C GLY A 116 8.73 -6.98 2.22
N ALA A 117 10.00 -6.59 2.37
CA ALA A 117 11.10 -7.25 1.68
C ALA A 117 12.42 -7.12 2.43
N GLU A 118 13.38 -7.97 2.06
CA GLU A 118 14.78 -7.78 2.37
C GLU A 118 15.33 -6.57 1.60
N PRO A 119 16.33 -5.85 2.12
CA PRO A 119 16.96 -4.76 1.36
C PRO A 119 17.56 -5.29 0.05
N GLY A 120 17.48 -4.49 -1.01
CA GLY A 120 17.96 -4.87 -2.35
C GLY A 120 17.12 -5.95 -3.04
N ASN A 121 15.90 -6.21 -2.59
CA ASN A 121 15.06 -7.25 -3.17
C ASN A 121 14.76 -6.98 -4.66
N PRO A 122 15.03 -7.91 -5.58
CA PRO A 122 14.94 -7.68 -7.02
C PRO A 122 13.52 -7.38 -7.51
N VAL A 123 12.48 -7.90 -6.83
CA VAL A 123 11.08 -7.61 -7.19
C VAL A 123 10.71 -6.18 -6.83
N VAL A 124 11.17 -5.69 -5.65
CA VAL A 124 10.96 -4.29 -5.23
C VAL A 124 11.71 -3.34 -6.16
N LEU A 125 12.96 -3.65 -6.52
CA LEU A 125 13.74 -2.85 -7.46
C LEU A 125 13.10 -2.82 -8.85
N ALA A 126 12.58 -3.95 -9.34
CA ALA A 126 11.84 -3.99 -10.61
C ALA A 126 10.54 -3.15 -10.57
N MET A 127 9.84 -3.08 -9.42
CA MET A 127 8.70 -2.18 -9.24
C MET A 127 9.14 -0.71 -9.24
N LEU A 128 10.29 -0.41 -8.65
CA LEU A 128 10.85 0.94 -8.63
C LEU A 128 11.23 1.40 -10.05
N ASP A 129 11.78 0.53 -10.86
CA ASP A 129 12.15 0.81 -12.25
C ASP A 129 10.95 1.24 -13.12
N GLU A 130 9.72 0.81 -12.78
CA GLU A 130 8.50 1.26 -13.47
C GLU A 130 8.24 2.77 -13.33
N TYR A 131 8.81 3.40 -12.31
CA TYR A 131 8.70 4.84 -12.13
C TYR A 131 9.67 5.63 -13.02
N THR A 132 10.67 4.98 -13.66
CA THR A 132 11.68 5.67 -14.49
C THR A 132 11.06 6.64 -15.51
N PRO A 133 9.99 6.29 -16.26
CA PRO A 133 9.37 7.22 -17.21
C PRO A 133 8.66 8.41 -16.55
N LEU A 134 8.39 8.35 -15.25
CA LEU A 134 7.70 9.40 -14.50
C LEU A 134 8.67 10.36 -13.81
N LEU A 135 9.95 9.97 -13.64
CA LEU A 135 10.91 10.69 -12.79
C LEU A 135 11.25 12.10 -13.30
N ASP A 136 10.99 12.39 -14.56
CA ASP A 136 11.14 13.76 -15.12
C ASP A 136 10.02 14.73 -14.67
N GLY A 137 8.97 14.22 -14.02
CA GLY A 137 7.85 15.01 -13.50
C GLY A 137 6.86 15.52 -14.55
N THR A 138 7.00 15.14 -15.83
CA THR A 138 6.15 15.64 -16.93
C THR A 138 4.98 14.73 -17.31
N HIS A 139 5.03 13.46 -16.91
CA HIS A 139 4.06 12.43 -17.33
C HIS A 139 2.88 12.22 -16.36
N GLY A 140 2.75 13.10 -15.35
CA GLY A 140 1.68 13.03 -14.35
C GLY A 140 1.87 11.88 -13.36
N VAL A 141 0.77 11.29 -12.89
CA VAL A 141 0.78 10.26 -11.84
C VAL A 141 0.04 9.00 -12.28
N ILE A 142 0.54 7.85 -11.86
CA ILE A 142 -0.09 6.53 -12.06
C ILE A 142 -0.20 5.87 -10.67
N GLY A 143 -1.36 5.31 -10.34
CA GLY A 143 -1.55 4.63 -9.05
C GLY A 143 -0.72 3.36 -8.93
N CYS A 144 -0.15 3.14 -7.74
CA CYS A 144 0.76 2.03 -7.48
C CYS A 144 0.16 0.63 -7.77
N PRO A 145 -1.14 0.31 -7.55
CA PRO A 145 -1.63 -1.02 -7.85
C PRO A 145 -1.44 -1.41 -9.31
N ARG A 146 -1.58 -0.45 -10.22
CA ARG A 146 -1.36 -0.70 -11.67
C ARG A 146 0.11 -0.98 -11.97
N LEU A 147 1.04 -0.14 -11.49
CA LEU A 147 2.47 -0.32 -11.75
C LEU A 147 3.00 -1.61 -11.12
N ASN A 148 2.67 -1.86 -9.85
CA ASN A 148 3.10 -3.04 -9.12
C ASN A 148 2.62 -4.33 -9.80
N THR A 149 1.34 -4.36 -10.20
CA THR A 149 0.75 -5.52 -10.87
C THR A 149 1.37 -5.76 -12.24
N GLN A 150 1.63 -4.70 -13.03
CA GLN A 150 2.31 -4.82 -14.33
C GLN A 150 3.71 -5.44 -14.18
N THR A 151 4.47 -5.01 -13.18
CA THR A 151 5.78 -5.62 -12.88
C THR A 151 5.64 -7.11 -12.56
N LEU A 152 4.75 -7.45 -11.63
CA LEU A 152 4.57 -8.85 -11.21
C LEU A 152 4.07 -9.74 -12.35
N LEU A 153 3.17 -9.24 -13.23
CA LEU A 153 2.72 -9.97 -14.43
C LEU A 153 3.90 -10.31 -15.35
N ARG A 154 4.84 -9.37 -15.57
CA ARG A 154 6.05 -9.65 -16.35
C ARG A 154 6.97 -10.67 -15.68
N LEU A 155 6.94 -10.74 -14.34
CA LEU A 155 7.69 -11.71 -13.55
C LEU A 155 6.99 -13.08 -13.43
N GLY A 156 5.78 -13.23 -13.99
CA GLY A 156 5.06 -14.49 -14.03
C GLY A 156 3.84 -14.60 -13.09
N LEU A 157 3.39 -13.48 -12.48
CA LEU A 157 2.14 -13.47 -11.70
C LEU A 157 0.95 -13.84 -12.61
N VAL A 158 0.04 -14.65 -12.07
CA VAL A 158 -1.31 -14.82 -12.61
C VAL A 158 -2.29 -14.01 -11.75
N ALA A 159 -2.96 -13.00 -12.32
CA ALA A 159 -3.88 -12.14 -11.60
C ALA A 159 -5.21 -12.87 -11.32
N ASN A 160 -5.21 -13.76 -10.33
CA ASN A 160 -6.35 -14.62 -9.96
C ASN A 160 -6.70 -14.57 -8.46
N GLY A 161 -6.02 -13.72 -7.69
CA GLY A 161 -6.25 -13.55 -6.24
C GLY A 161 -5.78 -14.69 -5.36
N ASN A 162 -5.14 -15.73 -5.91
CA ASN A 162 -4.68 -16.88 -5.14
C ASN A 162 -3.24 -16.69 -4.66
N TYR A 163 -2.86 -17.44 -3.62
CA TYR A 163 -1.48 -17.55 -3.17
C TYR A 163 -0.55 -17.98 -4.32
N GLN A 164 0.56 -17.27 -4.49
CA GLN A 164 1.57 -17.55 -5.51
C GLN A 164 2.97 -17.19 -5.02
N GLU A 165 3.96 -17.83 -5.61
CA GLU A 165 5.37 -17.45 -5.50
C GLU A 165 5.85 -16.96 -6.87
N VAL A 166 6.38 -15.74 -6.90
CA VAL A 166 6.82 -15.06 -8.12
C VAL A 166 8.21 -14.49 -7.91
N SER A 167 9.20 -14.99 -8.63
CA SER A 167 10.60 -14.52 -8.55
C SER A 167 11.15 -14.46 -7.12
N GLY A 168 10.78 -15.42 -6.25
CA GLY A 168 11.18 -15.48 -4.85
C GLY A 168 10.37 -14.60 -3.90
N ALA A 169 9.39 -13.85 -4.39
CA ALA A 169 8.42 -13.15 -3.57
C ALA A 169 7.15 -13.97 -3.40
N VAL A 170 6.52 -13.87 -2.22
CA VAL A 170 5.21 -14.49 -1.92
C VAL A 170 4.12 -13.45 -2.10
N ILE A 171 3.09 -13.81 -2.86
CA ILE A 171 1.90 -12.99 -3.10
C ILE A 171 0.71 -13.67 -2.40
N TYR A 172 0.17 -13.01 -1.40
CA TYR A 172 -0.94 -13.53 -0.59
C TYR A 172 -2.31 -13.11 -1.13
N PRO A 173 -3.35 -13.94 -0.92
CA PRO A 173 -4.74 -13.55 -1.16
C PRO A 173 -5.15 -12.30 -0.35
N ALA A 174 -6.18 -11.60 -0.81
CA ALA A 174 -6.62 -10.33 -0.22
C ALA A 174 -7.01 -10.44 1.27
N ASP A 175 -7.50 -11.59 1.74
CA ASP A 175 -7.88 -11.79 3.15
C ASP A 175 -6.71 -11.69 4.13
N TYR A 176 -5.45 -11.74 3.64
CA TYR A 176 -4.26 -11.56 4.47
C TYR A 176 -4.03 -10.09 4.87
N PHE A 177 -4.18 -9.14 3.93
CA PHE A 177 -3.85 -7.73 4.17
C PHE A 177 -5.04 -6.79 3.95
N ASN A 178 -5.99 -7.16 3.08
CA ASN A 178 -7.15 -6.35 2.72
C ASN A 178 -8.49 -7.08 2.81
N PRO A 179 -8.92 -7.53 4.01
CA PRO A 179 -10.19 -8.21 4.23
C PRO A 179 -11.40 -7.26 4.18
N TYR A 180 -11.18 -5.95 3.99
CA TYR A 180 -12.22 -4.93 3.99
C TYR A 180 -12.56 -4.51 2.56
N ASP A 181 -13.77 -4.85 2.11
CA ASP A 181 -14.30 -4.41 0.83
C ASP A 181 -14.89 -3.00 0.96
N ASP A 182 -14.12 -1.99 0.57
CA ASP A 182 -14.51 -0.58 0.69
C ASP A 182 -15.80 -0.24 -0.07
N PRO A 183 -16.06 -0.72 -1.30
CA PRO A 183 -17.31 -0.45 -2.01
C PRO A 183 -18.55 -0.88 -1.25
N THR A 184 -18.53 -2.03 -0.58
CA THR A 184 -19.68 -2.55 0.17
C THR A 184 -19.58 -2.25 1.67
N GLY A 185 -18.40 -1.90 2.17
CA GLY A 185 -18.11 -1.73 3.58
C GLY A 185 -18.20 -3.04 4.39
N LYS A 186 -18.04 -4.20 3.74
CA LYS A 186 -17.97 -5.49 4.42
C LYS A 186 -16.55 -5.75 4.91
N LEU A 187 -16.43 -6.24 6.13
CA LEU A 187 -15.18 -6.72 6.71
C LEU A 187 -15.28 -8.23 6.94
N ILE A 188 -14.43 -9.00 6.26
CA ILE A 188 -14.40 -10.46 6.35
C ILE A 188 -13.00 -10.89 6.81
N LYS A 189 -12.77 -10.85 8.13
CA LYS A 189 -11.52 -11.35 8.71
C LYS A 189 -11.52 -12.87 8.74
N THR A 190 -10.36 -13.44 8.42
CA THR A 190 -10.07 -14.87 8.55
C THR A 190 -8.96 -15.10 9.58
N VAL A 191 -8.61 -16.36 9.83
CA VAL A 191 -7.43 -16.70 10.63
C VAL A 191 -6.12 -16.24 9.97
N ASN A 192 -6.16 -15.98 8.68
CA ASN A 192 -5.01 -15.54 7.88
C ASN A 192 -4.76 -14.03 7.96
N THR A 193 -5.76 -13.22 8.36
CA THR A 193 -5.67 -11.76 8.31
C THR A 193 -4.57 -11.21 9.22
N TYR A 194 -3.63 -10.47 8.65
CA TYR A 194 -2.55 -9.73 9.33
C TYR A 194 -2.89 -8.26 9.50
N SER A 195 -3.52 -7.66 8.50
CA SER A 195 -3.88 -6.23 8.51
C SER A 195 -5.26 -5.97 7.93
N ILE A 196 -5.76 -4.75 8.13
CA ILE A 196 -7.00 -4.24 7.57
C ILE A 196 -6.72 -2.87 6.98
N HIS A 197 -6.87 -2.72 5.68
CA HIS A 197 -6.79 -1.44 5.00
C HIS A 197 -8.15 -0.74 5.06
N TRP A 198 -8.22 0.40 5.76
CA TRP A 198 -9.48 1.10 6.03
C TRP A 198 -9.90 2.10 4.96
N TYR A 199 -9.05 2.32 3.94
CA TYR A 199 -9.30 3.29 2.86
C TYR A 199 -9.69 4.66 3.40
N GLY A 200 -8.78 5.28 4.17
CA GLY A 200 -8.97 6.61 4.76
C GLY A 200 -9.22 7.71 3.73
N LYS A 201 -8.80 7.49 2.47
CA LYS A 201 -9.09 8.36 1.32
C LYS A 201 -8.69 9.82 1.56
N SER A 202 -7.58 10.05 2.28
CA SER A 202 -7.08 11.39 2.63
C SER A 202 -6.81 12.27 1.40
N TRP A 203 -6.56 11.65 0.24
CA TRP A 203 -6.30 12.30 -1.04
C TRP A 203 -7.57 12.69 -1.82
N MET A 204 -8.75 12.22 -1.38
CA MET A 204 -10.04 12.53 -2.01
C MET A 204 -10.70 13.73 -1.35
N ASN A 205 -11.52 14.46 -2.12
CA ASN A 205 -12.33 15.51 -1.54
C ASN A 205 -13.45 14.94 -0.64
N LYS A 206 -13.86 15.71 0.37
CA LYS A 206 -14.85 15.28 1.39
C LYS A 206 -16.18 14.84 0.79
N SER A 207 -16.65 15.49 -0.30
CA SER A 207 -17.91 15.15 -0.96
C SER A 207 -17.84 13.77 -1.66
N ALA A 208 -16.72 13.44 -2.30
CA ALA A 208 -16.51 12.15 -2.91
C ALA A 208 -16.44 11.02 -1.86
N VAL A 209 -15.77 11.27 -0.73
CA VAL A 209 -15.73 10.34 0.40
C VAL A 209 -17.12 10.11 0.99
N LEU A 210 -17.89 11.18 1.18
CA LEU A 210 -19.28 11.06 1.70
C LEU A 210 -20.14 10.27 0.72
N ARG A 211 -20.09 10.59 -0.58
CA ARG A 211 -20.81 9.85 -1.62
C ARG A 211 -20.47 8.37 -1.61
N SER A 212 -19.17 8.01 -1.54
CA SER A 212 -18.75 6.60 -1.51
C SER A 212 -19.34 5.85 -0.31
N LYS A 213 -19.45 6.51 0.87
CA LYS A 213 -20.08 5.91 2.06
C LYS A 213 -21.59 5.73 1.90
N LEU A 214 -22.28 6.71 1.31
CA LEU A 214 -23.73 6.66 1.11
C LEU A 214 -24.15 5.60 0.07
N THR A 215 -23.30 5.27 -0.88
CA THR A 215 -23.58 4.24 -1.90
C THR A 215 -23.32 2.80 -1.43
N ARG A 216 -22.65 2.59 -0.29
CA ARG A 216 -22.34 1.25 0.23
C ARG A 216 -23.55 0.32 0.38
N PRO A 217 -24.72 0.75 0.94
CA PRO A 217 -25.88 -0.13 1.02
C PRO A 217 -26.36 -0.59 -0.36
N LEU A 218 -26.33 0.29 -1.37
CA LEU A 218 -26.72 -0.06 -2.75
C LEU A 218 -25.76 -1.09 -3.33
N HIS A 219 -24.45 -0.91 -3.13
CA HIS A 219 -23.44 -1.87 -3.60
C HIS A 219 -23.56 -3.24 -2.91
N ARG A 220 -24.05 -3.28 -1.67
CA ARG A 220 -24.30 -4.56 -0.96
C ARG A 220 -25.44 -5.37 -1.58
N PHE A 221 -26.48 -4.70 -2.06
CA PHE A 221 -27.66 -5.36 -2.61
C PHE A 221 -27.58 -5.63 -4.12
N PHE A 222 -26.99 -4.71 -4.87
CA PHE A 222 -27.01 -4.75 -6.34
C PHE A 222 -25.63 -5.04 -6.96
N GLY A 223 -24.59 -5.21 -6.14
CA GLY A 223 -23.20 -5.33 -6.63
C GLY A 223 -22.64 -4.01 -7.13
N THR A 224 -21.34 -4.00 -7.41
CA THR A 224 -20.63 -2.80 -7.88
C THR A 224 -20.71 -2.58 -9.39
N SER A 225 -21.08 -3.61 -10.15
CA SER A 225 -21.14 -3.60 -11.63
C SER A 225 -22.17 -2.63 -12.20
N LEU A 226 -23.31 -2.46 -11.52
CA LEU A 226 -24.39 -1.55 -11.95
C LEU A 226 -23.99 -0.07 -11.94
N PHE A 227 -22.92 0.30 -11.27
CA PHE A 227 -22.48 1.70 -11.11
C PHE A 227 -21.13 1.99 -11.81
N ARG A 228 -20.54 0.99 -12.47
CA ARG A 228 -19.42 1.23 -13.41
C ARG A 228 -20.00 1.89 -14.66
N ARG A 229 -20.01 3.23 -14.70
CA ARG A 229 -20.14 3.95 -15.97
C ARG A 229 -18.96 3.51 -16.83
N GLY A 230 -19.27 3.01 -18.04
CA GLY A 230 -18.27 2.56 -19.00
C GLY A 230 -17.17 3.62 -19.17
N LYS A 231 -15.93 3.14 -19.12
CA LYS A 231 -14.75 3.89 -19.53
C LYS A 231 -14.61 3.79 -21.02
#